data_6670ad248c5b686368c0868a2ae2c8ae
#
_entry.id   6670ad248c5b686368c0868a2ae2c8ae
#
_cell.length_a   1.000
_cell.length_b   1.000
_cell.length_c   1.000
_cell.angle_alpha   90.00
_cell.angle_beta   90.00
_cell.angle_gamma   90.00
#
_symmetry.space_group_name_H-M   'P 1'
#
loop_
_entity.id
_entity.type
_entity.pdbx_description
1 polymer ?
#
loop_
_entity_poly.entity_id
_entity_poly.type
_entity_poly.pdbx_seq_one_letter_code
_entity_poly.pdbx_strand_id
1 'polypeptide(L)'
;MRGDAEEIIMICLSDFLVSEIGSEGERAYPDECCGVLLGVLGRTGEKSVTQILPVSNEFYQGEQYHRFLITPENMLVAEKKARALKLDVLGFYHSHPDHPAKPSDYDREHALPFYSYIITAVEKGEARDFTSWILEDDRSAFIAEDVIIKQGD
;
A
#
# COMPACT_ATOMS: atom_id res chain seq x y z
N MET A 1 14.77 -17.83 -23.25
CA MET A 1 14.90 -16.56 -22.97
C MET A 1 13.67 -15.99 -22.44
N ARG A 2 13.79 -15.11 -21.61
CA ARG A 2 12.73 -14.57 -21.09
C ARG A 2 12.03 -13.91 -22.12
N GLY A 3 11.30 -14.21 -22.59
CA GLY A 3 10.65 -13.75 -23.61
C GLY A 3 10.68 -12.34 -23.63
N ASP A 4 10.20 -11.81 -24.43
CA ASP A 4 10.24 -10.45 -24.51
C ASP A 4 9.08 -9.85 -23.79
N ALA A 5 8.42 -10.59 -22.97
CA ALA A 5 7.31 -10.05 -22.24
C ALA A 5 7.85 -9.12 -21.20
N GLU A 6 7.53 -7.87 -21.29
CA GLU A 6 7.91 -6.91 -20.29
C GLU A 6 6.98 -7.00 -19.12
N GLU A 7 7.53 -6.87 -17.94
CA GLU A 7 6.75 -6.87 -16.75
C GLU A 7 5.96 -5.57 -16.68
N ILE A 8 4.69 -5.66 -16.37
CA ILE A 8 3.86 -4.49 -16.23
C ILE A 8 3.91 -4.02 -14.79
N ILE A 9 4.35 -2.77 -14.59
CA ILE A 9 4.47 -2.20 -13.26
C ILE A 9 3.32 -1.23 -13.07
N MET A 10 2.18 -1.76 -12.68
CA MET A 10 0.99 -0.95 -12.47
C MET A 10 0.08 -1.61 -11.45
N ILE A 11 -0.68 -0.79 -10.75
CA ILE A 11 -1.67 -1.26 -9.80
C ILE A 11 -2.99 -0.55 -10.12
N CYS A 12 -4.05 -1.34 -10.17
CA CYS A 12 -5.39 -0.84 -10.47
C CYS A 12 -6.26 -0.95 -9.26
N LEU A 13 -7.06 0.07 -8.98
CA LEU A 13 -8.08 -0.03 -7.95
C LEU A 13 -9.17 0.99 -8.26
N SER A 14 -10.35 0.76 -7.68
CA SER A 14 -11.48 1.64 -7.94
C SER A 14 -11.31 2.96 -7.22
N ASP A 15 -12.03 3.98 -7.70
CA ASP A 15 -12.05 5.27 -7.03
C ASP A 15 -12.65 5.13 -5.63
N PHE A 16 -13.54 4.16 -5.44
CA PHE A 16 -14.11 3.89 -4.12
C PHE A 16 -13.00 3.49 -3.14
N LEU A 17 -12.10 2.58 -3.56
CA LEU A 17 -11.02 2.14 -2.68
C LEU A 17 -10.00 3.25 -2.42
N VAL A 18 -9.71 4.07 -3.43
CA VAL A 18 -8.83 5.22 -3.23
C VAL A 18 -9.43 6.15 -2.17
N SER A 19 -10.74 6.38 -2.27
CA SER A 19 -11.43 7.22 -1.32
C SER A 19 -11.44 6.62 0.08
N GLU A 20 -11.59 5.29 0.17
CA GLU A 20 -11.57 4.60 1.46
C GLU A 20 -10.21 4.76 2.15
N ILE A 21 -9.14 4.59 1.39
CA ILE A 21 -7.78 4.74 1.95
C ILE A 21 -7.57 6.18 2.40
N GLY A 22 -7.98 7.14 1.58
CA GLY A 22 -7.86 8.55 1.94
C GLY A 22 -8.64 8.88 3.21
N SER A 23 -9.84 8.33 3.33
CA SER A 23 -10.67 8.57 4.51
C SER A 23 -10.04 7.99 5.78
N GLU A 24 -9.41 6.82 5.65
CA GLU A 24 -8.71 6.25 6.80
C GLU A 24 -7.56 7.15 7.23
N GLY A 25 -6.81 7.69 6.28
CA GLY A 25 -5.73 8.59 6.59
C GLY A 25 -6.22 9.86 7.29
N GLU A 26 -7.36 10.36 6.83
CA GLU A 26 -7.94 11.56 7.45
C GLU A 26 -8.40 11.28 8.87
N ARG A 27 -9.01 10.12 9.08
CA ARG A 27 -9.48 9.76 10.42
C ARG A 27 -8.34 9.51 11.38
N ALA A 28 -7.23 8.99 10.91
CA ALA A 28 -6.07 8.70 11.74
C ALA A 28 -5.25 9.94 12.06
N TYR A 29 -5.33 10.95 11.18
CA TYR A 29 -4.52 12.15 11.32
C TYR A 29 -4.62 12.71 12.74
N PRO A 30 -3.55 13.08 13.40
CA PRO A 30 -2.18 13.25 12.86
C PRO A 30 -1.33 11.97 12.89
N ASP A 31 -1.90 10.84 13.21
CA ASP A 31 -1.19 9.57 13.18
C ASP A 31 -1.26 8.96 11.79
N GLU A 32 -0.43 7.96 11.54
CA GLU A 32 -0.46 7.22 10.28
C GLU A 32 -1.47 6.10 10.36
N CYS A 33 -2.23 5.91 9.28
CA CYS A 33 -3.01 4.69 9.13
C CYS A 33 -2.21 3.69 8.32
N CYS A 34 -2.58 2.42 8.39
CA CYS A 34 -1.96 1.40 7.55
C CYS A 34 -2.93 0.25 7.31
N GLY A 35 -2.62 -0.54 6.30
CA GLY A 35 -3.42 -1.71 5.99
C GLY A 35 -2.82 -2.53 4.89
N VAL A 36 -3.55 -3.53 4.45
CA VAL A 36 -3.11 -4.52 3.47
C VAL A 36 -3.99 -4.44 2.24
N LEU A 37 -3.38 -4.61 1.07
CA LEU A 37 -4.07 -4.61 -0.21
C LEU A 37 -4.26 -6.05 -0.66
N LEU A 38 -5.49 -6.45 -0.90
CA LEU A 38 -5.82 -7.79 -1.37
C LEU A 38 -6.40 -7.70 -2.77
N GLY A 39 -6.10 -8.68 -3.60
CA GLY A 39 -6.66 -8.66 -4.95
C GLY A 39 -6.09 -9.77 -5.83
N VAL A 40 -6.01 -9.47 -7.11
CA VAL A 40 -5.62 -10.46 -8.11
C VAL A 40 -4.34 -10.02 -8.81
N LEU A 41 -3.40 -10.94 -8.90
CA LEU A 41 -2.16 -10.71 -9.63
C LEU A 41 -2.35 -11.23 -11.05
N GLY A 42 -2.19 -10.36 -12.03
CA GLY A 42 -2.34 -10.73 -13.42
C GLY A 42 -1.14 -11.49 -13.95
N ARG A 43 -1.28 -12.03 -15.14
CA ARG A 43 -0.24 -12.89 -15.72
C ARG A 43 1.06 -12.15 -16.02
N THR A 44 0.97 -10.88 -16.34
CA THR A 44 2.15 -10.09 -16.67
C THR A 44 2.58 -9.20 -15.53
N GLY A 45 2.05 -9.45 -14.33
CA GLY A 45 2.49 -8.72 -13.14
C GLY A 45 1.61 -7.57 -12.72
N GLU A 46 0.58 -7.26 -13.51
CA GLU A 46 -0.32 -6.16 -13.11
C GLU A 46 -1.13 -6.59 -11.89
N LYS A 47 -1.38 -5.66 -11.02
CA LYS A 47 -2.09 -5.92 -9.77
C LYS A 47 -3.44 -5.23 -9.78
N SER A 48 -4.48 -5.96 -9.37
CA SER A 48 -5.83 -5.40 -9.31
C SER A 48 -6.33 -5.54 -7.88
N VAL A 49 -6.39 -4.43 -7.17
CA VAL A 49 -6.85 -4.43 -5.77
C VAL A 49 -8.36 -4.51 -5.77
N THR A 50 -8.90 -5.47 -5.04
CA THR A 50 -10.35 -5.62 -4.92
C THR A 50 -10.84 -5.36 -3.51
N GLN A 51 -9.93 -5.38 -2.54
CA GLN A 51 -10.33 -5.22 -1.15
C GLN A 51 -9.16 -4.71 -0.34
N ILE A 52 -9.42 -3.87 0.64
CA ILE A 52 -8.39 -3.42 1.58
C ILE A 52 -8.72 -4.00 2.95
N LEU A 53 -7.68 -4.18 3.74
CA LEU A 53 -7.82 -4.72 5.09
C LEU A 53 -7.11 -3.76 6.04
N PRO A 54 -7.84 -2.87 6.69
CA PRO A 54 -7.22 -1.94 7.63
C PRO A 54 -6.57 -2.69 8.79
N VAL A 55 -5.46 -2.15 9.26
CA VAL A 55 -4.69 -2.75 10.36
C VAL A 55 -4.41 -1.67 11.39
N SER A 56 -4.52 -2.02 12.66
CA SER A 56 -4.15 -1.10 13.71
C SER A 56 -2.64 -0.85 13.66
N ASN A 57 -2.24 0.40 13.81
CA ASN A 57 -0.83 0.72 13.83
C ASN A 57 -0.27 0.27 15.18
N GLU A 58 0.71 -0.65 15.12
CA GLU A 58 1.22 -1.30 16.34
C GLU A 58 2.41 -0.57 16.94
N PHE A 59 2.75 0.59 16.45
CA PHE A 59 3.85 1.33 17.03
C PHE A 59 3.50 1.84 18.41
N TYR A 60 4.53 2.13 19.18
CA TYR A 60 4.32 2.69 20.49
C TYR A 60 3.67 4.04 20.40
N GLN A 61 3.00 4.39 21.48
CA GLN A 61 2.36 5.66 21.59
C GLN A 61 3.37 6.78 21.31
N GLY A 62 2.99 7.69 20.48
CA GLY A 62 3.84 8.83 20.12
C GLY A 62 4.68 8.59 18.89
N GLU A 63 4.93 7.33 18.54
CA GLU A 63 5.70 7.04 17.37
C GLU A 63 4.85 6.78 16.14
N GLN A 64 3.64 6.33 16.32
CA GLN A 64 2.77 6.10 15.19
C GLN A 64 2.46 7.38 14.45
N TYR A 65 2.74 8.52 15.04
CA TYR A 65 2.61 9.79 14.37
C TYR A 65 3.50 9.86 13.13
N HIS A 66 4.67 9.22 13.19
CA HIS A 66 5.62 9.29 12.09
C HIS A 66 5.82 7.95 11.39
N ARG A 67 5.24 6.89 11.87
CA ARG A 67 5.57 5.55 11.40
C ARG A 67 4.37 4.62 11.50
N PHE A 68 4.44 3.56 10.72
CA PHE A 68 3.46 2.48 10.83
C PHE A 68 4.22 1.17 10.97
N LEU A 69 3.53 0.14 11.44
CA LEU A 69 4.14 -1.18 11.57
C LEU A 69 3.09 -2.25 11.29
N ILE A 70 3.41 -3.13 10.35
CA ILE A 70 2.60 -4.32 10.10
C ILE A 70 3.39 -5.50 10.68
N THR A 71 2.85 -6.10 11.71
CA THR A 71 3.54 -7.16 12.43
C THR A 71 3.41 -8.48 11.69
N PRO A 72 4.25 -9.49 12.04
CA PRO A 72 4.06 -10.83 11.47
C PRO A 72 2.67 -11.38 11.74
N GLU A 73 2.07 -11.06 12.87
CA GLU A 73 0.71 -11.50 13.18
C GLU A 73 -0.30 -10.87 12.23
N ASN A 74 -0.14 -9.59 11.94
CA ASN A 74 -1.00 -8.91 10.98
C ASN A 74 -0.87 -9.54 9.62
N MET A 75 0.35 -9.89 9.23
CA MET A 75 0.60 -10.50 7.94
C MET A 75 -0.05 -11.86 7.85
N LEU A 76 0.03 -12.65 8.94
CA LEU A 76 -0.59 -13.96 8.96
C LEU A 76 -2.09 -13.85 8.81
N VAL A 77 -2.72 -12.91 9.51
CA VAL A 77 -4.17 -12.69 9.39
C VAL A 77 -4.52 -12.30 7.97
N ALA A 78 -3.72 -11.41 7.36
CA ALA A 78 -3.99 -10.96 6.00
C ALA A 78 -3.88 -12.12 5.01
N GLU A 79 -2.87 -12.97 5.17
CA GLU A 79 -2.69 -14.11 4.28
C GLU A 79 -3.81 -15.13 4.41
N LYS A 80 -4.29 -15.34 5.63
CA LYS A 80 -5.43 -16.25 5.83
C LYS A 80 -6.68 -15.69 5.21
N LYS A 81 -6.92 -14.39 5.35
CA LYS A 81 -8.08 -13.74 4.77
C LYS A 81 -8.01 -13.83 3.24
N ALA A 82 -6.85 -13.54 2.68
CA ALA A 82 -6.65 -13.61 1.24
C ALA A 82 -6.96 -15.01 0.73
N ARG A 83 -6.43 -16.02 1.41
CA ARG A 83 -6.65 -17.40 0.99
C ARG A 83 -8.14 -17.75 1.05
N ALA A 84 -8.83 -17.34 2.10
CA ALA A 84 -10.25 -17.63 2.24
C ALA A 84 -11.07 -16.98 1.11
N LEU A 85 -10.61 -15.84 0.62
CA LEU A 85 -11.30 -15.12 -0.46
C LEU A 85 -10.74 -15.48 -1.84
N LYS A 86 -9.73 -16.35 -1.89
CA LYS A 86 -9.05 -16.72 -3.14
C LYS A 86 -8.40 -15.51 -3.79
N LEU A 87 -7.81 -14.67 -2.97
CA LEU A 87 -7.09 -13.49 -3.39
C LEU A 87 -5.64 -13.59 -2.97
N ASP A 88 -4.83 -12.67 -3.47
CA ASP A 88 -3.42 -12.56 -3.08
C ASP A 88 -3.20 -11.31 -2.25
N VAL A 89 -2.18 -11.33 -1.41
CA VAL A 89 -1.71 -10.11 -0.76
C VAL A 89 -0.86 -9.39 -1.79
N LEU A 90 -1.32 -8.23 -2.23
CA LEU A 90 -0.64 -7.47 -3.29
C LEU A 90 0.31 -6.43 -2.72
N GLY A 91 0.09 -6.00 -1.50
CA GLY A 91 0.92 -4.98 -0.90
C GLY A 91 0.27 -4.35 0.30
N PHE A 92 0.69 -3.13 0.58
CA PHE A 92 0.30 -2.44 1.81
C PHE A 92 0.05 -0.98 1.50
N TYR A 93 -0.67 -0.30 2.39
CA TYR A 93 -0.87 1.13 2.26
C TYR A 93 -0.64 1.80 3.60
N HIS A 94 -0.25 3.06 3.57
CA HIS A 94 -0.17 3.87 4.77
C HIS A 94 -0.29 5.34 4.39
N SER A 95 -0.53 6.18 5.40
CA SER A 95 -0.65 7.62 5.17
C SER A 95 0.59 8.32 5.69
N HIS A 96 0.90 9.47 5.07
CA HIS A 96 1.98 10.36 5.51
C HIS A 96 1.34 11.66 5.98
N PRO A 97 1.19 11.84 7.30
CA PRO A 97 0.61 13.10 7.81
C PRO A 97 1.58 14.25 7.58
N ASP A 98 1.13 15.23 6.82
CA ASP A 98 1.88 16.46 6.55
C ASP A 98 3.25 16.23 5.90
N HIS A 99 3.39 15.12 5.17
CA HIS A 99 4.60 14.81 4.41
C HIS A 99 4.21 14.37 3.00
N PRO A 100 5.11 14.54 2.03
CA PRO A 100 4.80 14.11 0.67
C PRO A 100 4.55 12.61 0.58
N ALA A 101 3.84 12.20 -0.46
CA ALA A 101 3.53 10.79 -0.70
C ALA A 101 4.71 10.09 -1.37
N LYS A 102 5.84 10.10 -0.69
CA LYS A 102 7.08 9.45 -1.15
C LYS A 102 7.62 8.59 -0.03
N PRO A 103 8.19 7.43 -0.37
CA PRO A 103 8.72 6.56 0.69
C PRO A 103 9.83 7.22 1.48
N SER A 104 9.81 7.02 2.78
CA SER A 104 10.86 7.49 3.66
C SER A 104 11.97 6.43 3.75
N ASP A 105 13.08 6.78 4.40
CA ASP A 105 14.12 5.79 4.67
C ASP A 105 13.58 4.66 5.53
N TYR A 106 12.73 4.99 6.50
CA TYR A 106 12.10 3.99 7.33
C TYR A 106 11.26 3.04 6.48
N ASP A 107 10.47 3.58 5.55
CA ASP A 107 9.67 2.76 4.65
C ASP A 107 10.56 1.80 3.88
N ARG A 108 11.68 2.29 3.35
CA ARG A 108 12.57 1.46 2.56
C ARG A 108 13.21 0.34 3.41
N GLU A 109 13.57 0.66 4.64
CA GLU A 109 14.21 -0.33 5.51
C GLU A 109 13.26 -1.46 5.90
N HIS A 110 11.96 -1.20 5.91
CA HIS A 110 10.98 -2.17 6.37
C HIS A 110 10.15 -2.77 5.24
N ALA A 111 10.43 -2.41 3.99
CA ALA A 111 9.68 -2.91 2.86
C ALA A 111 10.29 -4.21 2.32
N LEU A 112 9.49 -4.92 1.56
CA LEU A 112 9.91 -6.14 0.87
C LEU A 112 9.71 -5.94 -0.62
N PRO A 113 10.61 -6.46 -1.46
CA PRO A 113 10.41 -6.42 -2.91
C PRO A 113 9.14 -7.15 -3.30
N PHE A 114 8.65 -6.88 -4.49
CA PHE A 114 7.46 -7.49 -5.05
C PHE A 114 6.16 -6.80 -4.64
N TYR A 115 5.99 -6.47 -3.37
CA TYR A 115 4.75 -5.86 -2.90
C TYR A 115 4.67 -4.40 -3.32
N SER A 116 3.44 -3.94 -3.52
CA SER A 116 3.19 -2.53 -3.79
C SER A 116 3.00 -1.79 -2.46
N TYR A 117 3.54 -0.59 -2.39
CA TYR A 117 3.41 0.25 -1.20
C TYR A 117 2.70 1.53 -1.60
N ILE A 118 1.43 1.62 -1.25
CA ILE A 118 0.62 2.80 -1.53
C ILE A 118 0.78 3.79 -0.39
N ILE A 119 1.01 5.04 -0.74
CA ILE A 119 1.13 6.12 0.23
C ILE A 119 0.13 7.19 -0.13
N THR A 120 -0.67 7.60 0.84
CA THR A 120 -1.56 8.73 0.67
C THR A 120 -1.07 9.86 1.58
N ALA A 121 -0.82 11.02 1.02
CA ALA A 121 -0.41 12.18 1.80
C ALA A 121 -1.64 12.82 2.40
N VAL A 122 -1.61 13.08 3.70
CA VAL A 122 -2.72 13.73 4.39
C VAL A 122 -2.20 15.05 4.94
N GLU A 123 -2.58 16.14 4.25
CA GLU A 123 -2.07 17.46 4.60
C GLU A 123 -3.09 18.21 5.41
N LYS A 124 -2.74 18.54 6.61
CA LYS A 124 -3.64 19.26 7.52
C LYS A 124 -5.01 18.58 7.61
N GLY A 125 -4.98 17.26 7.66
CA GLY A 125 -6.20 16.48 7.82
C GLY A 125 -6.94 16.15 6.54
N GLU A 126 -6.42 16.55 5.37
CA GLU A 126 -7.08 16.28 4.08
C GLU A 126 -6.21 15.41 3.21
N ALA A 127 -6.77 14.32 2.71
CA ALA A 127 -6.04 13.43 1.81
C ALA A 127 -5.80 14.15 0.48
N ARG A 128 -4.56 14.08 -0.01
CA ARG A 128 -4.17 14.77 -1.24
C ARG A 128 -3.58 13.78 -2.24
N ASP A 129 -2.27 13.62 -2.24
CA ASP A 129 -1.60 12.79 -3.22
C ASP A 129 -1.76 11.32 -2.88
N PHE A 130 -1.73 10.48 -3.91
CA PHE A 130 -1.91 9.05 -3.77
C PHE A 130 -0.94 8.40 -4.75
N THR A 131 0.04 7.66 -4.23
CA THR A 131 1.10 7.09 -5.05
C THR A 131 1.32 5.63 -4.70
N SER A 132 2.01 4.90 -5.56
CA SER A 132 2.40 3.53 -5.28
C SER A 132 3.85 3.31 -5.67
N TRP A 133 4.52 2.44 -4.94
CA TRP A 133 5.96 2.22 -5.08
C TRP A 133 6.28 0.75 -4.91
N ILE A 134 7.32 0.30 -5.60
CA ILE A 134 7.83 -1.06 -5.47
C ILE A 134 9.31 -0.97 -5.14
N LEU A 135 9.74 -1.72 -4.15
CA LEU A 135 11.16 -1.76 -3.77
C LEU A 135 11.91 -2.61 -4.77
N GLU A 136 13.06 -2.14 -5.23
CA GLU A 136 13.88 -2.91 -6.14
C GLU A 136 14.41 -4.16 -5.46
N ASP A 137 14.74 -5.18 -6.24
CA ASP A 137 15.16 -6.47 -5.68
C ASP A 137 16.40 -6.34 -4.81
N ASP A 138 17.31 -5.43 -5.15
CA ASP A 138 18.51 -5.24 -4.36
C ASP A 138 18.27 -4.32 -3.16
N ARG A 139 17.04 -3.87 -2.96
CA ARG A 139 16.60 -3.04 -1.84
C ARG A 139 17.25 -1.66 -1.81
N SER A 140 17.83 -1.23 -2.90
CA SER A 140 18.54 0.05 -2.92
C SER A 140 17.59 1.25 -2.98
N ALA A 141 16.45 1.08 -3.64
CA ALA A 141 15.53 2.20 -3.87
C ALA A 141 14.16 1.69 -4.23
N PHE A 142 13.17 2.56 -4.08
CA PHE A 142 11.84 2.30 -4.61
C PHE A 142 11.76 2.86 -6.02
N ILE A 143 10.95 2.21 -6.85
CA ILE A 143 10.57 2.75 -8.15
C ILE A 143 9.09 3.06 -8.10
N ALA A 144 8.69 4.10 -8.80
CA ALA A 144 7.28 4.49 -8.85
C ALA A 144 6.50 3.48 -9.68
N GLU A 145 5.33 3.13 -9.19
CA GLU A 145 4.42 2.23 -9.89
C GLU A 145 3.24 3.04 -10.38
N ASP A 146 2.81 2.81 -11.61
CA ASP A 146 1.65 3.53 -12.15
C ASP A 146 0.39 3.12 -11.41
N VAL A 147 -0.42 4.10 -11.05
CA VAL A 147 -1.69 3.87 -10.37
C VAL A 147 -2.80 4.14 -11.37
N ILE A 148 -3.60 3.12 -11.64
CA ILE A 148 -4.74 3.22 -12.55
C ILE A 148 -6.00 3.20 -11.70
N ILE A 149 -6.73 4.30 -11.71
CA ILE A 149 -7.95 4.42 -10.91
C ILE A 149 -9.14 4.20 -11.81
N LYS A 150 -9.94 3.19 -11.50
CA LYS A 150 -11.11 2.88 -12.31
C LYS A 150 -12.35 3.43 -11.65
N GLN A 151 -13.23 3.97 -12.48
CA GLN A 151 -14.48 4.48 -11.96
C GLN A 151 -15.46 3.37 -11.79
N GLY A 152 -16.28 3.55 -10.82
CA GLY A 152 -17.38 2.70 -10.75
C GLY A 152 -17.31 1.78 -9.64
N ASP A 153 -18.29 1.14 -9.37
CA ASP A 153 -18.70 0.28 -8.42
C ASP A 153 -17.74 -0.49 -7.71
#